data_11d80e1737d1aa905e0cf24593f928f4
#
_entry.id   11d80e1737d1aa905e0cf24593f928f4
#
_cell.length_a   1.000
_cell.length_b   1.000
_cell.length_c   1.000
_cell.angle_alpha   90.00
_cell.angle_beta   90.00
_cell.angle_gamma   90.00
#
_symmetry.space_group_name_H-M   'P 1'
#
loop_
_entity.id
_entity.type
_entity.pdbx_description
1 polymer ?
#
loop_
_entity_poly.entity_id
_entity_poly.type
_entity_poly.pdbx_seq_one_letter_code
_entity_poly.pdbx_strand_id
1 'polypeptide(L)'
;VLVLGIGAISGAHINPAVTFGLWTMRKLRAILVPFYWAAQFLGAMAAVVLMGAISSGSFVINFDQFTTFSWAIFAVELVGMAVFMFGISAALSRTDLKNTSKAVVIGMSLTLGLVVSGALLPLAQNAAVQKYQEEQANATRQTQQLKDQRTYPREVYISGATLNPAVALAVTEKTNSQLQNASAPAQKAEKLYTRLSLEVIAATLVGAALGGNLFLLINYRNKEEE
;
A
#
# COMPACT_ATOMS: atom_id res chain seq x y z
N VAL A 1 10.46 -12.44 -10.13
CA VAL A 1 9.95 -13.33 -11.19
C VAL A 1 9.13 -12.54 -12.21
N LEU A 2 8.05 -11.83 -11.82
CA LEU A 2 7.15 -11.11 -12.74
C LEU A 2 7.90 -10.10 -13.63
N VAL A 3 8.85 -9.33 -13.06
CA VAL A 3 9.65 -8.35 -13.80
C VAL A 3 10.43 -9.03 -14.94
N LEU A 4 10.96 -10.23 -14.72
CA LEU A 4 11.63 -11.02 -15.77
C LEU A 4 10.66 -11.58 -16.81
N GLY A 5 9.49 -12.06 -16.36
CA GLY A 5 8.51 -12.71 -17.23
C GLY A 5 7.81 -11.77 -18.19
N ILE A 6 7.33 -10.63 -17.68
CA ILE A 6 6.49 -9.71 -18.48
C ILE A 6 7.09 -8.31 -18.65
N GLY A 7 8.32 -8.08 -18.13
CA GLY A 7 8.96 -6.76 -18.21
C GLY A 7 9.21 -6.29 -19.62
N ALA A 8 9.56 -7.19 -20.53
CA ALA A 8 9.75 -6.87 -21.95
C ALA A 8 8.43 -6.53 -22.68
N ILE A 9 7.28 -6.99 -22.17
CA ILE A 9 5.97 -6.80 -22.78
C ILE A 9 5.31 -5.51 -22.26
N SER A 10 5.25 -5.35 -20.91
CA SER A 10 4.47 -4.30 -20.26
C SER A 10 5.29 -3.41 -19.32
N GLY A 11 6.61 -3.60 -19.25
CA GLY A 11 7.42 -2.95 -18.21
C GLY A 11 7.21 -3.54 -16.81
N ALA A 12 6.29 -4.49 -16.63
CA ALA A 12 5.94 -5.14 -15.37
C ALA A 12 5.70 -4.16 -14.20
N HIS A 13 5.00 -3.05 -14.44
CA HIS A 13 4.69 -2.08 -13.37
C HIS A 13 3.85 -2.71 -12.26
N ILE A 14 2.76 -3.43 -12.63
CA ILE A 14 1.82 -4.16 -11.74
C ILE A 14 1.40 -3.39 -10.47
N ASN A 15 1.54 -2.08 -10.49
CA ASN A 15 1.31 -1.19 -9.36
C ASN A 15 0.97 0.22 -9.87
N PRO A 16 -0.20 0.78 -9.55
CA PRO A 16 -0.57 2.14 -9.92
C PRO A 16 0.42 3.20 -9.44
N ALA A 17 0.99 3.03 -8.24
CA ALA A 17 1.96 3.96 -7.69
C ALA A 17 3.32 3.89 -8.42
N VAL A 18 3.79 2.70 -8.80
CA VAL A 18 4.98 2.54 -9.65
C VAL A 18 4.74 3.20 -11.01
N THR A 19 3.59 2.98 -11.63
CA THR A 19 3.22 3.62 -12.90
C THR A 19 3.27 5.14 -12.79
N PHE A 20 2.70 5.71 -11.70
CA PHE A 20 2.73 7.12 -11.42
C PHE A 20 4.16 7.65 -11.20
N GLY A 21 4.96 6.95 -10.37
CA GLY A 21 6.35 7.32 -10.12
C GLY A 21 7.19 7.33 -11.42
N LEU A 22 7.03 6.35 -12.29
CA LEU A 22 7.70 6.31 -13.60
C LEU A 22 7.28 7.49 -14.49
N TRP A 23 6.02 7.91 -14.43
CA TRP A 23 5.57 9.11 -15.10
C TRP A 23 6.21 10.37 -14.53
N THR A 24 6.25 10.54 -13.21
CA THR A 24 6.90 11.73 -12.58
C THR A 24 8.39 11.81 -12.90
N MET A 25 9.07 10.66 -13.03
CA MET A 25 10.46 10.56 -13.47
C MET A 25 10.66 10.72 -14.99
N ARG A 26 9.60 11.01 -15.75
CA ARG A 26 9.60 11.08 -17.22
C ARG A 26 10.05 9.80 -17.94
N LYS A 27 9.91 8.65 -17.27
CA LYS A 27 10.20 7.31 -17.84
C LYS A 27 8.95 6.68 -18.50
N LEU A 28 7.77 7.27 -18.30
CA LEU A 28 6.51 6.85 -18.89
C LEU A 28 5.77 8.06 -19.46
N ARG A 29 5.14 7.90 -20.63
CA ARG A 29 4.30 8.96 -21.23
C ARG A 29 2.98 9.08 -20.44
N ALA A 30 2.55 10.30 -20.15
CA ALA A 30 1.34 10.59 -19.36
C ALA A 30 0.08 9.89 -19.89
N ILE A 31 -0.07 9.85 -21.24
CA ILE A 31 -1.21 9.21 -21.90
C ILE A 31 -1.35 7.72 -21.56
N LEU A 32 -0.29 7.03 -21.18
CA LEU A 32 -0.31 5.61 -20.85
C LEU A 32 -0.75 5.35 -19.40
N VAL A 33 -0.63 6.32 -18.51
CA VAL A 33 -0.96 6.15 -17.07
C VAL A 33 -2.38 5.62 -16.85
N PRO A 34 -3.44 6.21 -17.43
CA PRO A 34 -4.80 5.72 -17.22
C PRO A 34 -5.02 4.30 -17.73
N PHE A 35 -4.37 3.92 -18.82
CA PHE A 35 -4.50 2.55 -19.36
C PHE A 35 -3.83 1.51 -18.44
N TYR A 36 -2.65 1.82 -17.91
CA TYR A 36 -2.00 0.97 -16.90
C TYR A 36 -2.84 0.85 -15.64
N TRP A 37 -3.36 1.97 -15.13
CA TRP A 37 -4.21 1.97 -13.94
C TRP A 37 -5.48 1.15 -14.16
N ALA A 38 -6.16 1.33 -15.29
CA ALA A 38 -7.35 0.55 -15.63
C ALA A 38 -7.06 -0.95 -15.63
N ALA A 39 -6.00 -1.40 -16.31
CA ALA A 39 -5.61 -2.81 -16.34
C ALA A 39 -5.24 -3.35 -14.95
N GLN A 40 -4.53 -2.57 -14.12
CA GLN A 40 -4.12 -2.97 -12.78
C GLN A 40 -5.31 -3.09 -11.82
N PHE A 41 -6.24 -2.14 -11.85
CA PHE A 41 -7.46 -2.22 -11.03
C PHE A 41 -8.43 -3.31 -11.51
N LEU A 42 -8.56 -3.52 -12.82
CA LEU A 42 -9.34 -4.65 -13.35
C LEU A 42 -8.74 -5.99 -12.91
N GLY A 43 -7.41 -6.13 -12.93
CA GLY A 43 -6.74 -7.32 -12.41
C GLY A 43 -6.97 -7.53 -10.91
N ALA A 44 -6.95 -6.44 -10.11
CA ALA A 44 -7.26 -6.51 -8.68
C ALA A 44 -8.73 -6.90 -8.44
N MET A 45 -9.68 -6.35 -9.21
CA MET A 45 -11.08 -6.74 -9.13
C MET A 45 -11.31 -8.22 -9.49
N ALA A 46 -10.63 -8.71 -10.53
CA ALA A 46 -10.66 -10.14 -10.87
C ALA A 46 -10.14 -11.02 -9.73
N ALA A 47 -9.08 -10.57 -9.03
CA ALA A 47 -8.56 -11.27 -7.85
C ALA A 47 -9.60 -11.26 -6.69
N VAL A 48 -10.28 -10.14 -6.45
CA VAL A 48 -11.37 -10.06 -5.44
C VAL A 48 -12.49 -11.04 -5.76
N VAL A 49 -12.94 -11.11 -7.03
CA VAL A 49 -13.98 -12.06 -7.46
C VAL A 49 -13.53 -13.50 -7.25
N LEU A 50 -12.29 -13.83 -7.64
CA LEU A 50 -11.72 -15.16 -7.46
C LEU A 50 -11.61 -15.53 -5.98
N MET A 51 -11.13 -14.62 -5.13
CA MET A 51 -11.05 -14.83 -3.69
C MET A 51 -12.43 -15.00 -3.06
N GLY A 52 -13.43 -14.22 -3.49
CA GLY A 52 -14.81 -14.37 -3.05
C GLY A 52 -15.43 -15.72 -3.41
N ALA A 53 -15.03 -16.30 -4.55
CA ALA A 53 -15.47 -17.64 -4.94
C ALA A 53 -14.82 -18.77 -4.11
N ILE A 54 -13.63 -18.53 -3.55
CA ILE A 54 -12.89 -19.53 -2.76
C ILE A 54 -13.20 -19.38 -1.25
N SER A 55 -13.39 -18.14 -0.77
CA SER A 55 -13.67 -17.84 0.62
C SER A 55 -15.17 -17.62 0.85
N SER A 56 -15.67 -18.05 2.00
CA SER A 56 -17.07 -17.81 2.41
C SER A 56 -17.32 -16.37 2.89
N GLY A 57 -16.34 -15.48 2.82
CA GLY A 57 -16.44 -14.09 3.25
C GLY A 57 -16.88 -13.14 2.13
N SER A 58 -17.70 -12.15 2.45
CA SER A 58 -18.05 -11.07 1.52
C SER A 58 -17.06 -9.92 1.62
N PHE A 59 -16.35 -9.66 0.53
CA PHE A 59 -15.48 -8.49 0.39
C PHE A 59 -16.32 -7.22 0.25
N VAL A 60 -15.99 -6.21 1.04
CA VAL A 60 -16.72 -4.93 1.05
C VAL A 60 -15.73 -3.78 0.91
N ILE A 61 -15.99 -2.89 -0.05
CA ILE A 61 -15.34 -1.59 -0.09
C ILE A 61 -16.04 -0.70 0.93
N ASN A 62 -15.32 -0.29 1.97
CA ASN A 62 -15.86 0.65 2.95
C ASN A 62 -15.64 2.08 2.46
N PHE A 63 -16.69 2.74 2.04
CA PHE A 63 -16.62 4.13 1.55
C PHE A 63 -16.27 5.15 2.65
N ASP A 64 -16.50 4.83 3.92
CA ASP A 64 -16.06 5.69 5.04
C ASP A 64 -14.54 5.86 5.10
N GLN A 65 -13.77 4.90 4.55
CA GLN A 65 -12.32 4.99 4.43
C GLN A 65 -11.85 6.08 3.45
N PHE A 66 -12.75 6.64 2.65
CA PHE A 66 -12.43 7.77 1.77
C PHE A 66 -12.80 9.13 2.39
N THR A 67 -13.52 9.13 3.51
CA THR A 67 -13.92 10.34 4.25
C THR A 67 -13.13 10.54 5.55
N THR A 68 -12.54 9.48 6.07
CA THR A 68 -11.67 9.51 7.26
C THR A 68 -10.22 9.33 6.84
N PHE A 69 -9.30 10.12 7.37
CA PHE A 69 -7.89 10.08 6.98
C PHE A 69 -7.00 9.72 8.17
N SER A 70 -6.23 8.64 8.06
CA SER A 70 -5.23 8.24 9.04
C SER A 70 -3.83 8.67 8.61
N TRP A 71 -3.27 9.65 9.29
CA TRP A 71 -1.88 10.09 9.08
C TRP A 71 -0.86 8.99 9.42
N ALA A 72 -1.20 8.09 10.33
CA ALA A 72 -0.35 6.97 10.71
C ALA A 72 -0.24 5.96 9.56
N ILE A 73 -1.37 5.56 8.96
CA ILE A 73 -1.38 4.69 7.78
C ILE A 73 -0.69 5.37 6.60
N PHE A 74 -0.98 6.66 6.38
CA PHE A 74 -0.33 7.46 5.35
C PHE A 74 1.21 7.42 5.48
N ALA A 75 1.75 7.67 6.67
CA ALA A 75 3.20 7.68 6.89
C ALA A 75 3.85 6.31 6.63
N VAL A 76 3.23 5.23 7.10
CA VAL A 76 3.71 3.85 6.90
C VAL A 76 3.78 3.48 5.41
N GLU A 77 2.71 3.75 4.65
CA GLU A 77 2.64 3.47 3.21
C GLU A 77 3.59 4.39 2.41
N LEU A 78 3.69 5.67 2.78
CA LEU A 78 4.54 6.66 2.10
C LEU A 78 6.02 6.29 2.20
N VAL A 79 6.50 6.00 3.41
CA VAL A 79 7.92 5.70 3.63
C VAL A 79 8.31 4.42 2.91
N GLY A 80 7.51 3.35 3.05
CA GLY A 80 7.79 2.10 2.36
C GLY A 80 7.77 2.24 0.83
N MET A 81 6.81 2.99 0.30
CA MET A 81 6.73 3.21 -1.14
C MET A 81 7.87 4.10 -1.65
N ALA A 82 8.32 5.09 -0.87
CA ALA A 82 9.48 5.91 -1.22
C ALA A 82 10.77 5.06 -1.31
N VAL A 83 10.98 4.17 -0.35
CA VAL A 83 12.10 3.22 -0.36
C VAL A 83 12.02 2.29 -1.58
N PHE A 84 10.85 1.72 -1.85
CA PHE A 84 10.65 0.85 -3.00
C PHE A 84 10.94 1.57 -4.32
N MET A 85 10.38 2.76 -4.51
CA MET A 85 10.54 3.49 -5.77
C MET A 85 11.94 4.08 -5.95
N PHE A 86 12.64 4.41 -4.86
CA PHE A 86 14.06 4.77 -4.89
C PHE A 86 14.89 3.63 -5.50
N GLY A 87 14.67 2.39 -5.05
CA GLY A 87 15.37 1.23 -5.59
C GLY A 87 15.01 0.91 -7.04
N ILE A 88 13.74 1.09 -7.46
CA ILE A 88 13.34 0.99 -8.87
C ILE A 88 14.12 2.01 -9.71
N SER A 89 14.16 3.28 -9.26
CA SER A 89 14.87 4.36 -9.94
C SER A 89 16.36 4.04 -10.08
N ALA A 90 16.98 3.52 -9.02
CA ALA A 90 18.36 3.05 -9.03
C ALA A 90 18.61 1.94 -10.06
N ALA A 91 17.76 0.91 -10.06
CA ALA A 91 17.88 -0.21 -11.00
C ALA A 91 17.73 0.24 -12.47
N LEU A 92 16.80 1.14 -12.75
CA LEU A 92 16.54 1.64 -14.10
C LEU A 92 17.61 2.62 -14.61
N SER A 93 18.32 3.30 -13.71
CA SER A 93 19.38 4.24 -14.05
C SER A 93 20.72 3.57 -14.34
N ARG A 94 20.89 2.31 -13.97
CA ARG A 94 22.11 1.53 -14.22
C ARG A 94 22.03 0.86 -15.60
N THR A 95 22.82 1.37 -16.55
CA THR A 95 22.90 0.81 -17.93
C THR A 95 23.82 -0.41 -18.02
N ASP A 96 24.74 -0.55 -17.09
CA ASP A 96 25.68 -1.66 -16.95
C ASP A 96 25.05 -2.95 -16.39
N LEU A 97 23.89 -2.85 -15.75
CA LEU A 97 23.22 -4.02 -15.17
C LEU A 97 22.40 -4.79 -16.21
N LYS A 98 22.53 -6.12 -16.19
CA LYS A 98 21.64 -7.01 -16.93
C LYS A 98 20.20 -6.97 -16.39
N ASN A 99 19.22 -7.28 -17.22
CA ASN A 99 17.79 -7.28 -16.83
C ASN A 99 17.51 -8.18 -15.62
N THR A 100 18.22 -9.30 -15.49
CA THR A 100 18.12 -10.20 -14.32
C THR A 100 18.54 -9.49 -13.04
N SER A 101 19.69 -8.78 -13.05
CA SER A 101 20.18 -8.03 -11.90
C SER A 101 19.22 -6.89 -11.53
N LYS A 102 18.69 -6.17 -12.53
CA LYS A 102 17.66 -5.13 -12.31
C LYS A 102 16.42 -5.71 -11.64
N ALA A 103 15.94 -6.86 -12.10
CA ALA A 103 14.78 -7.53 -11.52
C ALA A 103 15.01 -7.96 -10.06
N VAL A 104 16.23 -8.41 -9.72
CA VAL A 104 16.61 -8.73 -8.34
C VAL A 104 16.59 -7.47 -7.48
N VAL A 105 17.23 -6.39 -7.94
CA VAL A 105 17.25 -5.11 -7.20
C VAL A 105 15.83 -4.58 -6.97
N ILE A 106 14.96 -4.63 -7.97
CA ILE A 106 13.55 -4.21 -7.85
C ILE A 106 12.83 -5.06 -6.81
N GLY A 107 13.01 -6.39 -6.84
CA GLY A 107 12.40 -7.30 -5.87
C GLY A 107 12.89 -7.04 -4.44
N MET A 108 14.20 -6.88 -4.26
CA MET A 108 14.80 -6.56 -2.96
C MET A 108 14.33 -5.19 -2.44
N SER A 109 14.16 -4.21 -3.32
CA SER A 109 13.66 -2.88 -2.95
C SER A 109 12.22 -2.94 -2.46
N LEU A 110 11.37 -3.77 -3.06
CA LEU A 110 10.02 -4.02 -2.54
C LEU A 110 10.08 -4.66 -1.15
N THR A 111 10.90 -5.69 -0.97
CA THR A 111 11.08 -6.34 0.32
C THR A 111 11.56 -5.33 1.38
N LEU A 112 12.54 -4.51 1.06
CA LEU A 112 13.03 -3.48 1.97
C LEU A 112 11.93 -2.46 2.33
N GLY A 113 11.17 -1.98 1.34
CA GLY A 113 10.03 -1.09 1.57
C GLY A 113 9.00 -1.70 2.52
N LEU A 114 8.65 -2.99 2.34
CA LEU A 114 7.74 -3.71 3.22
C LEU A 114 8.31 -3.91 4.63
N VAL A 115 9.60 -4.21 4.77
CA VAL A 115 10.27 -4.35 6.08
C VAL A 115 10.27 -3.03 6.83
N VAL A 116 10.63 -1.93 6.16
CA VAL A 116 10.64 -0.58 6.78
C VAL A 116 9.23 -0.19 7.22
N SER A 117 8.23 -0.38 6.36
CA SER A 117 6.82 -0.14 6.73
C SER A 117 6.37 -1.03 7.88
N GLY A 118 6.77 -2.30 7.88
CA GLY A 118 6.46 -3.25 8.94
C GLY A 118 7.07 -2.86 10.29
N ALA A 119 8.25 -2.25 10.29
CA ALA A 119 8.88 -1.71 11.50
C ALA A 119 8.18 -0.44 12.03
N LEU A 120 7.61 0.38 11.15
CA LEU A 120 6.87 1.59 11.51
C LEU A 120 5.43 1.29 11.99
N LEU A 121 4.82 0.22 11.50
CA LEU A 121 3.42 -0.09 11.77
C LEU A 121 3.08 -0.23 13.26
N PRO A 122 3.86 -0.93 14.10
CA PRO A 122 3.57 -1.02 15.54
C PRO A 122 3.58 0.34 16.24
N LEU A 123 4.46 1.26 15.82
CA LEU A 123 4.50 2.62 16.35
C LEU A 123 3.21 3.39 16.02
N ALA A 124 2.75 3.26 14.78
CA ALA A 124 1.50 3.84 14.31
C ALA A 124 0.28 3.26 15.06
N GLN A 125 0.25 1.95 15.27
CA GLN A 125 -0.80 1.26 16.00
C GLN A 125 -0.85 1.68 17.46
N ASN A 126 0.29 1.72 18.14
CA ASN A 126 0.37 2.13 19.54
C ASN A 126 -0.09 3.58 19.75
N ALA A 127 0.35 4.51 18.88
CA ALA A 127 -0.08 5.90 18.93
C ALA A 127 -1.61 6.05 18.73
N ALA A 128 -2.18 5.29 17.79
CA ALA A 128 -3.62 5.29 17.55
C ALA A 128 -4.42 4.74 18.75
N VAL A 129 -3.94 3.68 19.40
CA VAL A 129 -4.57 3.09 20.58
C VAL A 129 -4.50 4.05 21.76
N GLN A 130 -3.36 4.69 22.01
CA GLN A 130 -3.22 5.68 23.08
C GLN A 130 -4.19 6.84 22.90
N LYS A 131 -4.24 7.41 21.70
CA LYS A 131 -5.17 8.49 21.36
C LYS A 131 -6.63 8.07 21.57
N TYR A 132 -6.99 6.86 21.15
CA TYR A 132 -8.33 6.32 21.33
C TYR A 132 -8.69 6.16 22.83
N GLN A 133 -7.75 5.67 23.65
CA GLN A 133 -7.95 5.54 25.09
C GLN A 133 -8.12 6.91 25.77
N GLU A 134 -7.35 7.91 25.38
CA GLU A 134 -7.49 9.29 25.88
C GLU A 134 -8.85 9.89 25.49
N GLU A 135 -9.29 9.70 24.26
CA GLU A 135 -10.61 10.15 23.79
C GLU A 135 -11.74 9.45 24.53
N GLN A 136 -11.63 8.15 24.81
CA GLN A 136 -12.62 7.39 25.61
C GLN A 136 -12.66 7.85 27.07
N ALA A 137 -11.51 8.14 27.68
CA ALA A 137 -11.42 8.63 29.06
C ALA A 137 -12.04 10.04 29.20
N ASN A 138 -11.95 10.86 28.17
CA ASN A 138 -12.46 12.23 28.14
C ASN A 138 -13.92 12.32 27.64
N ALA A 139 -14.44 11.27 27.03
CA ALA A 139 -15.83 11.24 26.55
C ALA A 139 -16.78 11.00 27.72
N THR A 140 -17.52 12.05 28.13
CA THR A 140 -18.70 11.89 28.98
C THR A 140 -19.65 10.89 28.31
N ARG A 141 -20.00 9.83 28.97
CA ARG A 141 -20.84 8.64 28.68
C ARG A 141 -21.85 8.64 27.49
N GLN A 142 -21.80 9.57 26.59
CA GLN A 142 -22.66 9.64 25.41
C GLN A 142 -21.83 9.68 24.14
N THR A 143 -21.99 8.60 23.37
CA THR A 143 -21.65 8.49 21.94
C THR A 143 -20.16 8.37 21.57
N GLN A 144 -19.75 7.13 21.34
CA GLN A 144 -19.09 6.85 20.06
C GLN A 144 -19.11 5.33 19.78
N GLN A 145 -20.23 4.85 19.29
CA GLN A 145 -20.20 3.68 18.43
C GLN A 145 -19.44 4.11 17.16
N LEU A 146 -18.29 3.50 16.93
CA LEU A 146 -17.58 3.64 15.66
C LEU A 146 -18.56 3.24 14.54
N LYS A 147 -18.77 4.11 13.58
CA LYS A 147 -19.79 3.98 12.52
C LYS A 147 -19.69 2.68 11.70
N ASP A 148 -18.56 1.98 11.77
CA ASP A 148 -18.22 0.84 10.92
C ASP A 148 -18.09 -0.51 11.63
N GLN A 149 -18.68 -0.68 12.80
CA GLN A 149 -18.62 -1.92 13.60
C GLN A 149 -17.22 -2.29 14.13
N ARG A 150 -16.22 -1.44 14.01
CA ARG A 150 -14.91 -1.66 14.61
C ARG A 150 -14.91 -1.36 16.10
N THR A 151 -14.18 -2.17 16.87
CA THR A 151 -14.02 -2.00 18.33
C THR A 151 -12.80 -1.15 18.66
N TYR A 152 -11.85 -1.06 17.74
CA TYR A 152 -10.58 -0.34 17.89
C TYR A 152 -10.34 0.62 16.74
N PRO A 153 -9.37 1.55 16.86
CA PRO A 153 -8.92 2.36 15.73
C PRO A 153 -8.49 1.51 14.54
N ARG A 154 -8.70 2.03 13.32
CA ARG A 154 -8.47 1.30 12.07
C ARG A 154 -7.05 0.77 11.92
N GLU A 155 -6.07 1.49 12.45
CA GLU A 155 -4.65 1.12 12.42
C GLU A 155 -4.39 -0.27 13.00
N VAL A 156 -5.16 -0.69 14.01
CA VAL A 156 -5.03 -1.99 14.68
C VAL A 156 -5.43 -3.15 13.75
N TYR A 157 -6.35 -2.90 12.82
CA TYR A 157 -6.81 -3.91 11.86
C TYR A 157 -5.85 -4.15 10.70
N ILE A 158 -4.78 -3.38 10.59
CA ILE A 158 -3.80 -3.47 9.52
C ILE A 158 -2.69 -4.43 9.90
N SER A 159 -2.40 -5.40 9.02
CA SER A 159 -1.34 -6.41 9.21
C SER A 159 0.00 -6.06 8.57
N GLY A 160 0.04 -5.07 7.68
CA GLY A 160 1.24 -4.65 6.95
C GLY A 160 0.93 -3.56 5.92
N ALA A 161 1.93 -2.92 5.34
CA ALA A 161 1.74 -1.99 4.23
C ALA A 161 1.42 -2.74 2.92
N THR A 162 0.73 -2.08 2.01
CA THR A 162 0.43 -2.61 0.68
C THR A 162 1.39 -2.09 -0.38
N LEU A 163 1.86 -0.87 -0.24
CA LEU A 163 2.71 -0.14 -1.19
C LEU A 163 2.14 -0.12 -2.63
N ASN A 164 0.86 -0.46 -2.78
CA ASN A 164 0.22 -0.66 -4.07
C ASN A 164 -1.30 -0.49 -3.95
N PRO A 165 -1.89 0.55 -4.55
CA PRO A 165 -3.34 0.76 -4.49
C PRO A 165 -4.18 -0.40 -5.07
N ALA A 166 -3.70 -1.07 -6.12
CA ALA A 166 -4.41 -2.22 -6.69
C ALA A 166 -4.38 -3.43 -5.74
N VAL A 167 -3.24 -3.67 -5.05
CA VAL A 167 -3.17 -4.70 -3.99
C VAL A 167 -4.05 -4.32 -2.82
N ALA A 168 -4.09 -3.04 -2.42
CA ALA A 168 -4.95 -2.57 -1.34
C ALA A 168 -6.45 -2.83 -1.61
N LEU A 169 -6.88 -2.82 -2.87
CA LEU A 169 -8.23 -3.21 -3.26
C LEU A 169 -8.47 -4.73 -3.07
N ALA A 170 -7.44 -5.56 -3.29
CA ALA A 170 -7.57 -7.01 -3.29
C ALA A 170 -7.26 -7.68 -1.92
N VAL A 171 -6.69 -6.95 -0.97
CA VAL A 171 -6.42 -7.45 0.38
C VAL A 171 -7.36 -6.83 1.40
N THR A 172 -7.62 -7.56 2.50
CA THR A 172 -8.55 -7.13 3.55
C THR A 172 -7.82 -6.73 4.82
N GLU A 173 -8.49 -5.92 5.62
CA GLU A 173 -8.15 -5.67 7.01
C GLU A 173 -8.48 -6.91 7.86
N LYS A 174 -7.91 -7.01 9.06
CA LYS A 174 -8.30 -8.01 10.04
C LYS A 174 -9.75 -7.79 10.46
N THR A 175 -10.39 -8.84 10.98
CA THR A 175 -11.71 -8.76 11.60
C THR A 175 -11.61 -8.62 13.12
N ASN A 176 -12.71 -8.27 13.79
CA ASN A 176 -12.74 -8.23 15.27
C ASN A 176 -12.40 -9.60 15.89
N SER A 177 -12.90 -10.68 15.31
CA SER A 177 -12.62 -12.03 15.77
C SER A 177 -11.13 -12.39 15.62
N GLN A 178 -10.48 -11.97 14.54
CA GLN A 178 -9.04 -12.18 14.36
C GLN A 178 -8.17 -11.38 15.35
N LEU A 179 -8.65 -10.20 15.80
CA LEU A 179 -7.94 -9.41 16.81
C LEU A 179 -8.09 -9.97 18.21
N GLN A 180 -9.22 -10.59 18.52
CA GLN A 180 -9.54 -11.10 19.86
C GLN A 180 -9.02 -12.53 20.10
N ASN A 181 -8.31 -13.14 19.14
CA ASN A 181 -7.91 -14.55 19.18
C ASN A 181 -9.09 -15.47 19.56
N ALA A 182 -10.29 -15.14 19.12
CA ALA A 182 -11.50 -15.80 19.53
C ALA A 182 -11.56 -17.20 18.88
N SER A 183 -11.34 -18.23 19.69
CA SER A 183 -11.68 -19.62 19.39
C SER A 183 -13.20 -19.84 19.34
N ALA A 184 -13.99 -18.77 19.35
CA ALA A 184 -15.44 -18.85 19.28
C ALA A 184 -15.88 -19.20 17.86
N PRO A 185 -16.87 -20.09 17.69
CA PRO A 185 -17.45 -20.38 16.39
C PRO A 185 -17.95 -19.06 15.76
N ALA A 186 -17.63 -18.86 14.48
CA ALA A 186 -18.00 -17.67 13.72
C ALA A 186 -19.52 -17.41 13.83
N GLN A 187 -19.89 -16.45 14.65
CA GLN A 187 -21.30 -16.15 14.97
C GLN A 187 -21.95 -15.27 13.92
N LYS A 188 -21.47 -14.95 12.86
CA LYS A 188 -22.04 -14.27 11.68
C LYS A 188 -20.91 -14.03 10.70
N ALA A 189 -21.12 -14.18 9.41
CA ALA A 189 -20.14 -13.81 8.40
C ALA A 189 -19.71 -12.35 8.61
N GLU A 190 -18.49 -12.14 9.17
CA GLU A 190 -17.94 -10.81 9.35
C GLU A 190 -17.64 -10.20 7.98
N LYS A 191 -17.90 -8.91 7.85
CA LYS A 191 -17.57 -8.17 6.63
C LYS A 191 -16.05 -8.04 6.52
N LEU A 192 -15.51 -8.40 5.36
CA LEU A 192 -14.11 -8.26 5.03
C LEU A 192 -13.89 -6.93 4.31
N TYR A 193 -13.50 -5.90 5.04
CA TYR A 193 -13.22 -4.59 4.48
C TYR A 193 -11.89 -4.60 3.72
N THR A 194 -11.90 -4.13 2.46
CA THR A 194 -10.68 -3.96 1.68
C THR A 194 -9.83 -2.83 2.26
N ARG A 195 -8.52 -2.88 2.02
CA ARG A 195 -7.58 -1.88 2.53
C ARG A 195 -7.51 -0.59 1.70
N LEU A 196 -8.15 -0.57 0.53
CA LEU A 196 -8.14 0.61 -0.33
C LEU A 196 -8.79 1.79 0.37
N SER A 197 -8.05 2.89 0.50
CA SER A 197 -8.48 4.10 1.19
C SER A 197 -7.76 5.32 0.63
N LEU A 198 -8.22 6.52 1.00
CA LEU A 198 -7.65 7.76 0.51
C LEU A 198 -6.18 7.90 0.90
N GLU A 199 -5.83 7.60 2.17
CA GLU A 199 -4.45 7.70 2.65
C GLU A 199 -3.53 6.70 1.98
N VAL A 200 -3.97 5.46 1.68
CA VAL A 200 -3.16 4.47 0.95
C VAL A 200 -2.88 4.94 -0.47
N ILE A 201 -3.90 5.45 -1.18
CA ILE A 201 -3.74 5.99 -2.53
C ILE A 201 -2.77 7.17 -2.49
N ALA A 202 -3.05 8.19 -1.66
CA ALA A 202 -2.24 9.39 -1.59
C ALA A 202 -0.80 9.10 -1.18
N ALA A 203 -0.60 8.31 -0.12
CA ALA A 203 0.71 7.95 0.40
C ALA A 203 1.58 7.23 -0.63
N THR A 204 1.00 6.25 -1.32
CA THR A 204 1.76 5.47 -2.30
C THR A 204 2.10 6.30 -3.54
N LEU A 205 1.21 7.16 -4.02
CA LEU A 205 1.50 8.07 -5.15
C LEU A 205 2.59 9.09 -4.77
N VAL A 206 2.45 9.74 -3.62
CA VAL A 206 3.44 10.71 -3.13
C VAL A 206 4.78 10.03 -2.84
N GLY A 207 4.77 8.89 -2.17
CA GLY A 207 5.97 8.10 -1.89
C GLY A 207 6.71 7.67 -3.15
N ALA A 208 5.98 7.24 -4.18
CA ALA A 208 6.56 6.88 -5.47
C ALA A 208 7.21 8.08 -6.18
N ALA A 209 6.54 9.22 -6.18
CA ALA A 209 7.10 10.45 -6.76
C ALA A 209 8.35 10.89 -5.99
N LEU A 210 8.30 10.92 -4.65
CA LEU A 210 9.43 11.33 -3.82
C LEU A 210 10.62 10.39 -3.98
N GLY A 211 10.44 9.08 -3.78
CA GLY A 211 11.53 8.12 -3.82
C GLY A 211 12.22 8.04 -5.18
N GLY A 212 11.44 8.00 -6.26
CA GLY A 212 11.96 7.92 -7.62
C GLY A 212 12.74 9.18 -8.03
N ASN A 213 12.20 10.36 -7.77
CA ASN A 213 12.84 11.61 -8.14
C ASN A 213 14.01 11.99 -7.21
N LEU A 214 13.96 11.59 -5.93
CA LEU A 214 15.09 11.77 -5.01
C LEU A 214 16.35 11.05 -5.52
N PHE A 215 16.20 9.81 -5.97
CA PHE A 215 17.35 9.09 -6.56
C PHE A 215 17.89 9.82 -7.79
N LEU A 216 17.01 10.30 -8.69
CA LEU A 216 17.44 11.02 -9.88
C LEU A 216 18.18 12.32 -9.53
N LEU A 217 17.73 13.04 -8.52
CA LEU A 217 18.39 14.25 -8.03
C LEU A 217 19.79 13.97 -7.48
N ILE A 218 19.95 12.95 -6.65
CA ILE A 218 21.25 12.56 -6.09
C ILE A 218 22.20 12.11 -7.22
N ASN A 219 21.69 11.30 -8.15
CA ASN A 219 22.50 10.80 -9.25
C ASN A 219 22.89 11.90 -10.27
N TYR A 220 22.09 12.95 -10.39
CA TYR A 220 22.42 14.11 -11.22
C TYR A 220 23.57 14.91 -10.62
N ARG A 221 23.52 15.22 -9.32
CA ARG A 221 24.57 15.97 -8.63
C ARG A 221 25.92 15.27 -8.69
N ASN A 222 25.96 13.95 -8.52
CA ASN A 222 27.22 13.21 -8.58
C ASN A 222 27.89 13.26 -9.97
N LYS A 223 27.12 13.46 -11.04
CA LYS A 223 27.66 13.61 -12.41
C LYS A 223 28.20 15.00 -12.73
N GLU A 224 27.83 16.00 -11.95
CA GLU A 224 28.39 17.37 -12.11
C GLU A 224 29.71 17.54 -11.33
N GLU A 225 29.99 16.65 -10.37
CA GLU A 225 31.20 16.66 -9.55
C GLU A 225 32.33 15.80 -10.13
N GLU A 226 32.09 14.98 -11.18
CA GLU A 226 33.07 14.20 -11.96
C GLU A 226 33.55 14.96 -13.19
#